data_c4ff2eaebeb43851bbf5f6fab2b2d67d
#
_entry.id   c4ff2eaebeb43851bbf5f6fab2b2d67d
#
_cell.length_a   1.000
_cell.length_b   1.000
_cell.length_c   1.000
_cell.angle_alpha   90.00
_cell.angle_beta   90.00
_cell.angle_gamma   90.00
#
_symmetry.space_group_name_H-M   'P 1'
#
loop_
_entity.id
_entity.type
_entity.pdbx_description
1 polymer ?
#
loop_
_entity_poly.entity_id
_entity_poly.type
_entity_poly.pdbx_seq_one_letter_code
_entity_poly.pdbx_strand_id
1 'polypeptide(L)'
;MRLVFGEKDAPYEEARVVVLPVPYDLSLSFLPGARRGPEAILLASRELEPFLLELGAAPEEVGIHAAEPVPWVAGMAEESHRLIREEALKHLRAGKWLVALGGDHSVTHPLVQAHREALGEFSLLHVDAHADLYPEWQGSVYSHASPFYRLLTEGFPLVQVGIRAMDRDSLRLARKRGVALFPAHRIHREGLPLDEILEALGKRVYISLDFDALDPSLMPSVGTPLPGG
;
A
#
# COMPACT_ATOMS: atom_id res chain seq x y z
N MET A 1 3.30 -11.55 22.63
CA MET A 1 4.36 -10.49 22.68
C MET A 1 3.84 -9.35 21.83
N ARG A 2 3.74 -8.14 22.37
CA ARG A 2 3.29 -6.98 21.59
C ARG A 2 4.31 -6.68 20.48
N LEU A 3 3.84 -6.48 19.25
CA LEU A 3 4.66 -6.05 18.14
C LEU A 3 4.94 -4.55 18.30
N VAL A 4 6.16 -4.14 18.05
CA VAL A 4 6.61 -2.74 18.08
C VAL A 4 7.41 -2.45 16.83
N PHE A 5 7.45 -1.20 16.41
CA PHE A 5 8.31 -0.77 15.32
C PHE A 5 9.63 -0.24 15.90
N GLY A 6 10.75 -0.81 15.47
CA GLY A 6 12.07 -0.48 16.02
C GLY A 6 12.25 -1.00 17.46
N GLU A 7 13.18 -0.39 18.20
CA GLU A 7 13.49 -0.78 19.56
C GLU A 7 12.49 -0.23 20.59
N LYS A 8 11.92 0.94 20.34
CA LYS A 8 11.00 1.63 21.24
C LYS A 8 9.69 1.96 20.57
N ASP A 9 8.60 1.56 21.21
CA ASP A 9 7.25 1.94 20.86
C ASP A 9 6.84 3.17 21.69
N ALA A 10 6.52 4.26 21.03
CA ALA A 10 6.05 5.46 21.75
C ALA A 10 4.65 5.21 22.32
N PRO A 11 4.28 5.80 23.46
CA PRO A 11 2.90 5.84 23.91
C PRO A 11 2.00 6.41 22.81
N TYR A 12 0.80 5.84 22.65
CA TYR A 12 -0.12 6.24 21.56
C TYR A 12 -0.39 7.74 21.53
N GLU A 13 -0.57 8.33 22.70
CA GLU A 13 -0.87 9.76 22.88
C GLU A 13 0.27 10.65 22.37
N GLU A 14 1.52 10.22 22.56
CA GLU A 14 2.74 10.96 22.19
C GLU A 14 3.16 10.70 20.75
N ALA A 15 2.76 9.57 20.18
CA ALA A 15 3.14 9.17 18.83
C ALA A 15 2.52 10.09 17.77
N ARG A 16 3.32 10.52 16.80
CA ARG A 16 2.84 11.21 15.59
C ARG A 16 2.47 10.23 14.49
N VAL A 17 3.16 9.10 14.43
CA VAL A 17 2.98 8.05 13.43
C VAL A 17 2.42 6.80 14.09
N VAL A 18 1.41 6.21 13.47
CA VAL A 18 0.87 4.90 13.83
C VAL A 18 1.16 3.93 12.70
N VAL A 19 1.83 2.84 13.01
CA VAL A 19 2.01 1.70 12.12
C VAL A 19 0.86 0.73 12.40
N LEU A 20 0.00 0.52 11.39
CA LEU A 20 -1.18 -0.33 11.47
C LEU A 20 -0.94 -1.66 10.73
N PRO A 21 -0.78 -2.78 11.44
CA PRO A 21 -0.70 -4.08 10.79
C PRO A 21 -2.07 -4.53 10.29
N VAL A 22 -2.14 -4.92 9.01
CA VAL A 22 -3.36 -5.40 8.35
C VAL A 22 -3.08 -6.81 7.77
N PRO A 23 -3.07 -7.85 8.62
CA PRO A 23 -2.68 -9.21 8.23
C PRO A 23 -3.79 -9.95 7.46
N TYR A 24 -4.15 -9.46 6.28
CA TYR A 24 -5.24 -9.94 5.45
C TYR A 24 -4.71 -10.48 4.11
N ASP A 25 -5.11 -11.70 3.71
CA ASP A 25 -4.72 -12.31 2.43
C ASP A 25 -5.76 -13.33 1.93
N LEU A 26 -7.03 -12.93 1.87
CA LEU A 26 -8.11 -13.81 1.44
C LEU A 26 -8.27 -13.90 -0.09
N SER A 27 -7.59 -13.05 -0.86
CA SER A 27 -7.67 -13.03 -2.30
C SER A 27 -6.30 -13.29 -2.94
N LEU A 28 -5.98 -14.56 -3.16
CA LEU A 28 -4.65 -14.96 -3.64
C LEU A 28 -4.71 -15.46 -5.08
N SER A 29 -3.69 -15.13 -5.88
CA SER A 29 -3.52 -15.67 -7.24
C SER A 29 -2.51 -16.80 -7.32
N PHE A 30 -1.38 -16.72 -6.59
CA PHE A 30 -0.28 -17.67 -6.73
C PHE A 30 0.27 -18.15 -5.38
N LEU A 31 1.06 -17.35 -4.67
CA LEU A 31 1.68 -17.76 -3.40
C LEU A 31 0.94 -17.17 -2.19
N PRO A 32 0.51 -18.00 -1.23
CA PRO A 32 -0.11 -17.52 -0.01
C PRO A 32 0.93 -17.06 1.00
N GLY A 33 0.49 -16.25 1.98
CA GLY A 33 1.30 -15.87 3.15
C GLY A 33 1.51 -14.38 3.32
N ALA A 34 0.98 -13.53 2.43
CA ALA A 34 1.08 -12.08 2.53
C ALA A 34 0.62 -11.54 3.91
N ARG A 35 -0.37 -12.17 4.57
CA ARG A 35 -0.79 -11.83 5.94
C ARG A 35 0.30 -11.91 7.00
N ARG A 36 1.43 -12.59 6.72
CA ARG A 36 2.58 -12.65 7.64
C ARG A 36 3.54 -11.49 7.46
N GLY A 37 3.40 -10.73 6.37
CA GLY A 37 4.26 -9.59 6.06
C GLY A 37 4.31 -8.55 7.18
N PRO A 38 3.19 -8.07 7.71
CA PRO A 38 3.17 -7.08 8.78
C PRO A 38 3.98 -7.49 10.01
N GLU A 39 3.79 -8.73 10.47
CA GLU A 39 4.54 -9.28 11.62
C GLU A 39 6.03 -9.38 11.31
N ALA A 40 6.38 -9.90 10.14
CA ALA A 40 7.78 -10.05 9.72
C ALA A 40 8.51 -8.71 9.62
N ILE A 41 7.86 -7.68 9.06
CA ILE A 41 8.40 -6.32 8.97
C ILE A 41 8.61 -5.74 10.37
N LEU A 42 7.64 -5.85 11.28
CA LEU A 42 7.74 -5.34 12.65
C LEU A 42 8.82 -6.08 13.47
N LEU A 43 9.01 -7.36 13.24
CA LEU A 43 10.10 -8.11 13.87
C LEU A 43 11.46 -7.67 13.32
N ALA A 44 11.59 -7.56 11.99
CA ALA A 44 12.83 -7.16 11.34
C ALA A 44 13.20 -5.68 11.65
N SER A 45 12.22 -4.82 11.88
CA SER A 45 12.48 -3.40 12.19
C SER A 45 13.30 -3.16 13.47
N ARG A 46 13.35 -4.15 14.36
CA ARG A 46 14.14 -4.09 15.60
C ARG A 46 15.65 -4.25 15.36
N GLU A 47 16.02 -4.83 14.22
CA GLU A 47 17.41 -5.07 13.82
C GLU A 47 17.96 -3.91 12.97
N LEU A 48 17.13 -2.88 12.69
CA LEU A 48 17.55 -1.73 11.89
C LEU A 48 18.35 -0.76 12.76
N GLU A 49 19.41 -0.19 12.17
CA GLU A 49 20.12 0.91 12.77
C GLU A 49 19.16 2.10 12.99
N PRO A 50 19.12 2.67 14.20
CA PRO A 50 18.12 3.68 14.56
C PRO A 50 18.37 5.06 13.91
N PHE A 51 19.49 5.26 13.21
CA PHE A 51 19.84 6.54 12.60
C PHE A 51 19.90 6.47 11.09
N LEU A 52 19.10 7.30 10.42
CA LEU A 52 19.08 7.44 8.96
C LEU A 52 20.12 8.47 8.53
N LEU A 53 21.28 7.98 8.08
CA LEU A 53 22.43 8.84 7.75
C LEU A 53 22.11 9.87 6.66
N GLU A 54 21.31 9.51 5.65
CA GLU A 54 20.91 10.41 4.57
C GLU A 54 20.00 11.55 5.03
N LEU A 55 19.17 11.31 6.04
CA LEU A 55 18.25 12.30 6.59
C LEU A 55 18.82 13.04 7.82
N GLY A 56 19.87 12.50 8.42
CA GLY A 56 20.46 13.02 9.66
C GLY A 56 19.48 12.96 10.83
N ALA A 57 18.58 11.98 10.87
CA ALA A 57 17.49 11.87 11.83
C ALA A 57 17.25 10.41 12.25
N ALA A 58 16.68 10.22 13.44
CA ALA A 58 16.22 8.92 13.91
C ALA A 58 14.69 8.85 13.85
N PRO A 59 14.09 7.78 13.28
CA PRO A 59 12.64 7.62 13.21
C PRO A 59 11.94 7.71 14.57
N GLU A 60 12.60 7.28 15.65
CA GLU A 60 12.09 7.35 17.02
C GLU A 60 11.87 8.77 17.53
N GLU A 61 12.56 9.78 16.97
CA GLU A 61 12.37 11.20 17.33
C GLU A 61 11.00 11.73 16.92
N VAL A 62 10.35 11.06 15.95
CA VAL A 62 9.01 11.41 15.49
C VAL A 62 7.93 10.85 16.41
N GLY A 63 8.23 9.81 17.19
CA GLY A 63 7.30 9.02 17.98
C GLY A 63 6.45 8.11 17.09
N ILE A 64 6.82 6.82 17.06
CA ILE A 64 6.14 5.77 16.27
C ILE A 64 5.47 4.82 17.25
N HIS A 65 4.20 4.51 17.00
CA HIS A 65 3.41 3.55 17.74
C HIS A 65 2.93 2.43 16.82
N ALA A 66 3.19 1.18 17.17
CA ALA A 66 2.61 0.03 16.47
C ALA A 66 1.26 -0.31 17.09
N ALA A 67 0.20 -0.16 16.31
CA ALA A 67 -1.15 -0.54 16.72
C ALA A 67 -1.33 -2.07 16.78
N GLU A 68 -2.39 -2.52 17.45
CA GLU A 68 -2.78 -3.92 17.38
C GLU A 68 -3.20 -4.29 15.95
N PRO A 69 -2.91 -5.52 15.50
CA PRO A 69 -3.29 -5.95 14.16
C PRO A 69 -4.80 -5.89 13.95
N VAL A 70 -5.22 -5.39 12.78
CA VAL A 70 -6.65 -5.34 12.42
C VAL A 70 -7.20 -6.77 12.33
N PRO A 71 -8.31 -7.07 13.03
CA PRO A 71 -8.97 -8.37 12.90
C PRO A 71 -9.61 -8.51 11.52
N TRP A 72 -9.72 -9.74 11.05
CA TRP A 72 -10.41 -10.07 9.80
C TRP A 72 -11.34 -11.27 10.01
N VAL A 73 -12.35 -11.39 9.14
CA VAL A 73 -13.37 -12.44 9.24
C VAL A 73 -13.23 -13.40 8.07
N ALA A 74 -12.95 -14.67 8.38
CA ALA A 74 -12.75 -15.69 7.36
C ALA A 74 -13.98 -15.82 6.44
N GLY A 75 -13.75 -15.78 5.13
CA GLY A 75 -14.81 -15.88 4.13
C GLY A 75 -15.71 -14.64 3.97
N MET A 76 -15.49 -13.57 4.73
CA MET A 76 -16.30 -12.35 4.70
C MET A 76 -15.42 -11.14 4.33
N ALA A 77 -15.13 -10.99 3.04
CA ALA A 77 -14.23 -9.95 2.55
C ALA A 77 -14.77 -8.54 2.82
N GLU A 78 -16.06 -8.31 2.59
CA GLU A 78 -16.71 -7.01 2.83
C GLU A 78 -16.60 -6.58 4.29
N GLU A 79 -16.89 -7.50 5.21
CA GLU A 79 -16.78 -7.24 6.64
C GLU A 79 -15.33 -6.97 7.07
N SER A 80 -14.39 -7.71 6.55
CA SER A 80 -12.96 -7.48 6.81
C SER A 80 -12.52 -6.11 6.31
N HIS A 81 -12.95 -5.70 5.12
CA HIS A 81 -12.68 -4.36 4.58
C HIS A 81 -13.32 -3.25 5.42
N ARG A 82 -14.53 -3.50 5.95
CA ARG A 82 -15.19 -2.56 6.87
C ARG A 82 -14.35 -2.36 8.14
N LEU A 83 -13.86 -3.45 8.75
CA LEU A 83 -13.02 -3.39 9.95
C LEU A 83 -11.70 -2.65 9.67
N ILE A 84 -11.05 -2.90 8.54
CA ILE A 84 -9.83 -2.19 8.14
C ILE A 84 -10.09 -0.68 8.03
N ARG A 85 -11.19 -0.29 7.38
CA ARG A 85 -11.55 1.12 7.23
C ARG A 85 -11.84 1.79 8.57
N GLU A 86 -12.58 1.14 9.45
CA GLU A 86 -12.94 1.69 10.77
C GLU A 86 -11.71 1.90 11.66
N GLU A 87 -10.80 0.92 11.70
CA GLU A 87 -9.59 1.07 12.49
C GLU A 87 -8.66 2.16 11.94
N ALA A 88 -8.50 2.26 10.62
CA ALA A 88 -7.77 3.33 10.00
C ALA A 88 -8.37 4.71 10.32
N LEU A 89 -9.70 4.86 10.23
CA LEU A 89 -10.43 6.09 10.55
C LEU A 89 -10.20 6.55 11.99
N LYS A 90 -10.16 5.64 12.94
CA LYS A 90 -9.91 5.93 14.36
C LYS A 90 -8.58 6.68 14.53
N HIS A 91 -7.51 6.18 13.90
CA HIS A 91 -6.19 6.81 14.00
C HIS A 91 -6.10 8.12 13.23
N LEU A 92 -6.68 8.18 12.04
CA LEU A 92 -6.70 9.39 11.20
C LEU A 92 -7.48 10.52 11.88
N ARG A 93 -8.63 10.23 12.51
CA ARG A 93 -9.43 11.19 13.27
C ARG A 93 -8.74 11.66 14.55
N ALA A 94 -7.85 10.84 15.11
CA ALA A 94 -6.96 11.24 16.20
C ALA A 94 -5.76 12.10 15.75
N GLY A 95 -5.71 12.48 14.46
CA GLY A 95 -4.65 13.32 13.90
C GLY A 95 -3.32 12.61 13.68
N LYS A 96 -3.31 11.28 13.69
CA LYS A 96 -2.09 10.49 13.48
C LYS A 96 -1.77 10.35 11.99
N TRP A 97 -0.50 10.33 11.66
CA TRP A 97 -0.02 9.82 10.37
C TRP A 97 -0.12 8.29 10.40
N LEU A 98 -0.75 7.71 9.38
CA LEU A 98 -0.98 6.28 9.32
C LEU A 98 -0.09 5.63 8.27
N VAL A 99 0.70 4.64 8.69
CA VAL A 99 1.45 3.73 7.83
C VAL A 99 0.85 2.34 7.99
N ALA A 100 0.14 1.86 6.98
CA ALA A 100 -0.43 0.52 7.00
C ALA A 100 0.58 -0.49 6.43
N LEU A 101 0.80 -1.58 7.17
CA LEU A 101 1.54 -2.74 6.68
C LEU A 101 0.52 -3.79 6.26
N GLY A 102 0.38 -3.97 4.96
CA GLY A 102 -0.63 -4.84 4.39
C GLY A 102 -0.24 -6.31 4.32
N GLY A 103 -1.25 -7.09 4.00
CA GLY A 103 -1.20 -8.42 3.46
C GLY A 103 -1.33 -8.37 1.94
N ASP A 104 -2.46 -8.85 1.37
CA ASP A 104 -2.71 -8.69 -0.06
C ASP A 104 -3.15 -7.26 -0.43
N HIS A 105 -3.04 -6.88 -1.70
CA HIS A 105 -3.24 -5.49 -2.14
C HIS A 105 -4.70 -5.00 -2.02
N SER A 106 -5.66 -5.89 -1.77
CA SER A 106 -7.07 -5.51 -1.58
C SER A 106 -7.29 -4.57 -0.39
N VAL A 107 -6.39 -4.61 0.60
CA VAL A 107 -6.43 -3.75 1.79
C VAL A 107 -6.30 -2.26 1.46
N THR A 108 -5.72 -1.91 0.30
CA THR A 108 -5.56 -0.52 -0.13
C THR A 108 -6.88 0.18 -0.31
N HIS A 109 -7.91 -0.47 -0.87
CA HIS A 109 -9.20 0.19 -1.09
C HIS A 109 -9.85 0.72 0.21
N PRO A 110 -10.07 -0.08 1.27
CA PRO A 110 -10.65 0.42 2.51
C PRO A 110 -9.77 1.46 3.22
N LEU A 111 -8.43 1.34 3.12
CA LEU A 111 -7.50 2.32 3.67
C LEU A 111 -7.60 3.69 2.97
N VAL A 112 -7.66 3.70 1.63
CA VAL A 112 -7.84 4.93 0.85
C VAL A 112 -9.19 5.57 1.15
N GLN A 113 -10.25 4.79 1.27
CA GLN A 113 -11.57 5.29 1.68
C GLN A 113 -11.55 5.97 3.05
N ALA A 114 -10.83 5.38 4.02
CA ALA A 114 -10.65 5.98 5.33
C ALA A 114 -9.92 7.33 5.25
N HIS A 115 -8.85 7.41 4.46
CA HIS A 115 -8.10 8.65 4.26
C HIS A 115 -8.94 9.73 3.59
N ARG A 116 -9.72 9.38 2.55
CA ARG A 116 -10.61 10.34 1.88
C ARG A 116 -11.66 10.91 2.84
N GLU A 117 -12.26 10.06 3.66
CA GLU A 117 -13.24 10.50 4.66
C GLU A 117 -12.62 11.43 5.72
N ALA A 118 -11.41 11.14 6.19
CA ALA A 118 -10.75 11.92 7.24
C ALA A 118 -10.07 13.19 6.73
N LEU A 119 -9.47 13.14 5.52
CA LEU A 119 -8.55 14.17 5.04
C LEU A 119 -9.02 14.87 3.75
N GLY A 120 -10.08 14.40 3.10
CA GLY A 120 -10.57 14.91 1.82
C GLY A 120 -9.78 14.39 0.61
N GLU A 121 -9.77 15.15 -0.49
CA GLU A 121 -9.23 14.72 -1.78
C GLU A 121 -7.69 14.69 -1.82
N PHE A 122 -7.14 13.70 -2.54
CA PHE A 122 -5.71 13.50 -2.81
C PHE A 122 -5.53 12.66 -4.07
N SER A 123 -4.31 12.61 -4.59
CA SER A 123 -3.91 11.72 -5.68
C SER A 123 -3.37 10.40 -5.12
N LEU A 124 -3.50 9.33 -5.90
CA LEU A 124 -2.91 8.03 -5.58
C LEU A 124 -1.60 7.86 -6.36
N LEU A 125 -0.53 7.54 -5.65
CA LEU A 125 0.70 7.01 -6.22
C LEU A 125 0.72 5.50 -5.95
N HIS A 126 0.65 4.72 -7.01
CA HIS A 126 0.69 3.26 -6.98
C HIS A 126 2.00 2.77 -7.59
N VAL A 127 2.83 2.15 -6.78
CA VAL A 127 4.12 1.57 -7.19
C VAL A 127 4.01 0.07 -7.11
N ASP A 128 4.10 -0.63 -8.26
CA ASP A 128 3.73 -2.04 -8.37
C ASP A 128 4.22 -2.65 -9.69
N ALA A 129 4.33 -3.98 -9.75
CA ALA A 129 4.45 -4.72 -11.01
C ALA A 129 3.13 -4.80 -11.78
N HIS A 130 2.00 -4.86 -11.04
CA HIS A 130 0.67 -5.12 -11.54
C HIS A 130 -0.18 -3.84 -11.55
N ALA A 131 -1.09 -3.72 -12.50
CA ALA A 131 -1.96 -2.52 -12.56
C ALA A 131 -3.13 -2.56 -11.58
N ASP A 132 -3.56 -3.75 -11.15
CA ASP A 132 -4.70 -4.00 -10.25
C ASP A 132 -6.00 -3.29 -10.66
N LEU A 133 -6.23 -3.29 -11.98
CA LEU A 133 -7.36 -2.63 -12.65
C LEU A 133 -8.43 -3.61 -13.16
N TYR A 134 -8.49 -4.81 -12.61
CA TYR A 134 -9.58 -5.74 -12.91
C TYR A 134 -10.86 -5.33 -12.19
N PRO A 135 -12.03 -5.33 -12.87
CA PRO A 135 -13.32 -5.02 -12.22
C PRO A 135 -13.65 -6.02 -11.10
N GLU A 136 -13.25 -7.28 -11.31
CA GLU A 136 -13.32 -8.36 -10.35
C GLU A 136 -12.25 -9.41 -10.69
N TRP A 137 -11.90 -10.23 -9.74
CA TRP A 137 -10.99 -11.35 -9.93
C TRP A 137 -11.51 -12.58 -9.19
N GLN A 138 -11.61 -13.70 -9.89
CA GLN A 138 -12.16 -14.96 -9.35
C GLN A 138 -13.55 -14.78 -8.70
N GLY A 139 -14.41 -13.93 -9.28
CA GLY A 139 -15.76 -13.67 -8.80
C GLY A 139 -15.85 -12.72 -7.60
N SER A 140 -14.76 -12.03 -7.24
CA SER A 140 -14.75 -11.07 -6.13
C SER A 140 -14.26 -9.69 -6.56
N VAL A 141 -15.01 -8.66 -6.20
CA VAL A 141 -14.61 -7.25 -6.31
C VAL A 141 -13.67 -6.84 -5.17
N TYR A 142 -13.56 -7.66 -4.13
CA TYR A 142 -12.67 -7.46 -2.96
C TYR A 142 -11.32 -8.16 -3.16
N SER A 143 -10.91 -8.35 -4.40
CA SER A 143 -9.66 -9.01 -4.77
C SER A 143 -8.48 -8.05 -4.74
N HIS A 144 -7.27 -8.61 -4.51
CA HIS A 144 -5.99 -7.92 -4.65
C HIS A 144 -5.79 -7.31 -6.05
N ALA A 145 -6.37 -7.89 -7.11
CA ALA A 145 -6.27 -7.41 -8.49
C ALA A 145 -7.26 -6.26 -8.83
N SER A 146 -8.11 -5.83 -7.86
CA SER A 146 -9.24 -4.92 -8.14
C SER A 146 -9.24 -3.59 -7.37
N PRO A 147 -8.32 -3.30 -6.43
CA PRO A 147 -8.45 -2.10 -5.60
C PRO A 147 -8.38 -0.83 -6.42
N PHE A 148 -7.47 -0.74 -7.38
CA PHE A 148 -7.31 0.47 -8.20
C PHE A 148 -8.37 0.62 -9.28
N TYR A 149 -9.00 -0.47 -9.75
CA TYR A 149 -10.20 -0.37 -10.57
C TYR A 149 -11.32 0.37 -9.80
N ARG A 150 -11.59 -0.06 -8.57
CA ARG A 150 -12.63 0.54 -7.71
C ARG A 150 -12.32 2.00 -7.43
N LEU A 151 -11.11 2.31 -6.96
CA LEU A 151 -10.67 3.68 -6.68
C LEU A 151 -10.74 4.58 -7.91
N LEU A 152 -10.29 4.09 -9.08
CA LEU A 152 -10.35 4.85 -10.34
C LEU A 152 -11.79 5.11 -10.77
N THR A 153 -12.72 4.16 -10.57
CA THR A 153 -14.14 4.35 -10.89
C THR A 153 -14.85 5.26 -9.90
N GLU A 154 -14.34 5.36 -8.68
CA GLU A 154 -14.78 6.30 -7.63
C GLU A 154 -14.20 7.73 -7.82
N GLY A 155 -13.38 7.94 -8.86
CA GLY A 155 -12.90 9.26 -9.27
C GLY A 155 -11.56 9.69 -8.68
N PHE A 156 -10.80 8.79 -8.06
CA PHE A 156 -9.46 9.14 -7.58
C PHE A 156 -8.49 9.35 -8.74
N PRO A 157 -7.71 10.45 -8.77
CA PRO A 157 -6.58 10.61 -9.67
C PRO A 157 -5.52 9.54 -9.36
N LEU A 158 -5.03 8.85 -10.40
CA LEU A 158 -4.13 7.72 -10.25
C LEU A 158 -2.86 7.90 -11.09
N VAL A 159 -1.72 7.73 -10.44
CA VAL A 159 -0.39 7.64 -11.04
C VAL A 159 0.17 6.26 -10.75
N GLN A 160 0.55 5.52 -11.78
CA GLN A 160 1.08 4.15 -11.66
C GLN A 160 2.54 4.09 -12.14
N VAL A 161 3.42 3.53 -11.33
CA VAL A 161 4.87 3.45 -11.56
C VAL A 161 5.35 2.01 -11.44
N GLY A 162 6.18 1.55 -12.37
CA GLY A 162 6.77 0.21 -12.34
C GLY A 162 5.93 -0.87 -13.02
N ILE A 163 4.74 -0.54 -13.51
CA ILE A 163 3.81 -1.52 -14.07
C ILE A 163 4.40 -2.26 -15.26
N ARG A 164 4.33 -3.59 -15.22
CA ARG A 164 4.78 -4.50 -16.28
C ARG A 164 3.83 -5.68 -16.53
N ALA A 165 2.77 -5.79 -15.67
CA ALA A 165 1.65 -6.71 -15.87
C ALA A 165 0.34 -5.94 -15.93
N MET A 166 -0.31 -5.96 -17.10
CA MET A 166 -1.58 -5.30 -17.37
C MET A 166 -2.23 -5.94 -18.59
N ASP A 167 -3.52 -6.22 -18.53
CA ASP A 167 -4.26 -6.67 -19.70
C ASP A 167 -4.68 -5.52 -20.61
N ARG A 168 -5.21 -5.86 -21.79
CA ARG A 168 -5.62 -4.90 -22.80
C ARG A 168 -6.79 -4.02 -22.36
N ASP A 169 -7.72 -4.55 -21.58
CA ASP A 169 -8.93 -3.82 -21.17
C ASP A 169 -8.60 -2.89 -20.01
N SER A 170 -7.74 -3.30 -19.10
CA SER A 170 -7.15 -2.44 -18.07
C SER A 170 -6.36 -1.27 -18.68
N LEU A 171 -5.58 -1.52 -19.73
CA LEU A 171 -4.87 -0.45 -20.45
C LEU A 171 -5.83 0.54 -21.12
N ARG A 172 -6.92 0.04 -21.73
CA ARG A 172 -7.96 0.90 -22.33
C ARG A 172 -8.65 1.75 -21.27
N LEU A 173 -8.96 1.16 -20.13
CA LEU A 173 -9.56 1.86 -18.98
C LEU A 173 -8.62 2.94 -18.45
N ALA A 174 -7.35 2.62 -18.21
CA ALA A 174 -6.34 3.56 -17.73
C ALA A 174 -6.24 4.78 -18.64
N ARG A 175 -6.13 4.57 -19.96
CA ARG A 175 -6.10 5.65 -20.97
C ARG A 175 -7.39 6.48 -20.95
N LYS A 176 -8.56 5.84 -20.93
CA LYS A 176 -9.86 6.53 -20.90
C LYS A 176 -10.05 7.40 -19.65
N ARG A 177 -9.48 6.98 -18.53
CA ARG A 177 -9.58 7.66 -17.24
C ARG A 177 -8.42 8.60 -16.94
N GLY A 178 -7.46 8.74 -17.86
CA GLY A 178 -6.33 9.65 -17.71
C GLY A 178 -5.32 9.23 -16.64
N VAL A 179 -5.13 7.91 -16.44
CA VAL A 179 -4.09 7.40 -15.55
C VAL A 179 -2.72 7.76 -16.11
N ALA A 180 -1.88 8.42 -15.30
CA ALA A 180 -0.48 8.65 -15.63
C ALA A 180 0.29 7.35 -15.37
N LEU A 181 0.73 6.71 -16.47
CA LEU A 181 1.36 5.39 -16.42
C LEU A 181 2.84 5.47 -16.78
N PHE A 182 3.69 5.06 -15.86
CA PHE A 182 5.15 4.97 -15.99
C PHE A 182 5.59 3.51 -15.91
N PRO A 183 5.60 2.78 -17.03
CA PRO A 183 5.86 1.34 -17.03
C PRO A 183 7.33 1.02 -16.80
N ALA A 184 7.62 -0.13 -16.19
CA ALA A 184 8.98 -0.56 -15.84
C ALA A 184 9.96 -0.51 -17.02
N HIS A 185 9.55 -0.98 -18.21
CA HIS A 185 10.39 -0.99 -19.40
C HIS A 185 10.82 0.42 -19.87
N ARG A 186 10.02 1.47 -19.61
CA ARG A 186 10.40 2.85 -19.86
C ARG A 186 11.42 3.31 -18.83
N ILE A 187 11.17 3.03 -17.56
CA ILE A 187 12.06 3.40 -16.44
C ILE A 187 13.46 2.79 -16.64
N HIS A 188 13.53 1.52 -17.05
CA HIS A 188 14.82 0.87 -17.32
C HIS A 188 15.62 1.48 -18.48
N ARG A 189 14.92 1.98 -19.51
CA ARG A 189 15.61 2.58 -20.67
C ARG A 189 16.00 4.05 -20.47
N GLU A 190 15.19 4.80 -19.74
CA GLU A 190 15.23 6.27 -19.71
C GLU A 190 15.57 6.82 -18.31
N GLY A 191 15.61 5.97 -17.30
CA GLY A 191 15.68 6.35 -15.89
C GLY A 191 14.31 6.66 -15.31
N LEU A 192 14.24 6.81 -13.98
CA LEU A 192 13.01 7.18 -13.29
C LEU A 192 12.64 8.65 -13.63
N PRO A 193 11.52 8.92 -14.30
CA PRO A 193 11.11 10.28 -14.67
C PRO A 193 10.44 11.00 -13.49
N LEU A 194 11.21 11.32 -12.46
CA LEU A 194 10.70 11.82 -11.19
C LEU A 194 9.88 13.12 -11.36
N ASP A 195 10.36 14.04 -12.19
CA ASP A 195 9.67 15.31 -12.42
C ASP A 195 8.30 15.11 -13.05
N GLU A 196 8.19 14.23 -14.07
CA GLU A 196 6.91 13.90 -14.71
C GLU A 196 5.94 13.23 -13.71
N ILE A 197 6.46 12.36 -12.83
CA ILE A 197 5.66 11.71 -11.80
C ILE A 197 5.13 12.76 -10.81
N LEU A 198 5.99 13.67 -10.35
CA LEU A 198 5.60 14.73 -9.42
C LEU A 198 4.62 15.72 -10.04
N GLU A 199 4.77 16.07 -11.32
CA GLU A 199 3.81 16.92 -12.06
C GLU A 199 2.43 16.26 -12.21
N ALA A 200 2.38 14.93 -12.36
CA ALA A 200 1.13 14.17 -12.45
C ALA A 200 0.40 14.03 -11.12
N LEU A 201 1.10 14.21 -10.01
CA LEU A 201 0.55 14.12 -8.65
C LEU A 201 0.01 15.47 -8.18
N GLY A 202 -0.99 15.43 -7.30
CA GLY A 202 -1.49 16.64 -6.62
C GLY A 202 -0.66 17.00 -5.40
N LYS A 203 -1.10 18.04 -4.68
CA LYS A 203 -0.41 18.52 -3.46
C LYS A 203 -0.44 17.53 -2.30
N ARG A 204 -1.46 16.67 -2.25
CA ARG A 204 -1.61 15.60 -1.27
C ARG A 204 -1.61 14.27 -2.00
N VAL A 205 -0.86 13.31 -1.49
CA VAL A 205 -0.64 12.03 -2.13
C VAL A 205 -0.81 10.91 -1.11
N TYR A 206 -1.60 9.91 -1.46
CA TYR A 206 -1.59 8.61 -0.79
C TYR A 206 -0.65 7.69 -1.58
N ILE A 207 0.29 7.07 -0.89
CA ILE A 207 1.25 6.15 -1.51
C ILE A 207 0.83 4.72 -1.19
N SER A 208 0.65 3.91 -2.23
CA SER A 208 0.50 2.46 -2.13
C SER A 208 1.70 1.81 -2.81
N LEU A 209 2.46 1.05 -2.04
CA LEU A 209 3.66 0.37 -2.51
C LEU A 209 3.45 -1.13 -2.38
N ASP A 210 3.45 -1.86 -3.51
CA ASP A 210 3.62 -3.30 -3.52
C ASP A 210 5.11 -3.65 -3.64
N PHE A 211 5.55 -4.60 -2.84
CA PHE A 211 6.96 -5.01 -2.86
C PHE A 211 7.35 -5.77 -4.13
N ASP A 212 6.37 -6.29 -4.89
CA ASP A 212 6.65 -6.92 -6.17
C ASP A 212 6.97 -5.90 -7.30
N ALA A 213 6.83 -4.60 -7.01
CA ALA A 213 7.40 -3.55 -7.85
C ALA A 213 8.90 -3.77 -8.09
N LEU A 214 9.59 -4.27 -7.07
CA LEU A 214 11.01 -4.63 -7.16
C LEU A 214 11.19 -5.97 -7.91
N ASP A 215 12.35 -6.12 -8.53
CA ASP A 215 12.71 -7.39 -9.16
C ASP A 215 12.80 -8.53 -8.14
N PRO A 216 12.35 -9.76 -8.47
CA PRO A 216 12.42 -10.91 -7.55
C PRO A 216 13.83 -11.26 -7.08
N SER A 217 14.88 -10.80 -7.75
CA SER A 217 16.26 -10.95 -7.28
C SER A 217 16.57 -10.10 -6.05
N LEU A 218 15.81 -9.01 -5.84
CA LEU A 218 15.91 -8.11 -4.68
C LEU A 218 14.82 -8.42 -3.64
N MET A 219 13.60 -8.70 -4.11
CA MET A 219 12.44 -8.96 -3.26
C MET A 219 11.73 -10.25 -3.69
N PRO A 220 12.26 -11.44 -3.31
CA PRO A 220 11.68 -12.72 -3.70
C PRO A 220 10.43 -13.11 -2.92
N SER A 221 10.20 -12.50 -1.73
CA SER A 221 9.15 -12.90 -0.79
C SER A 221 7.85 -12.13 -1.03
N VAL A 222 7.28 -12.27 -2.23
CA VAL A 222 6.00 -11.67 -2.64
C VAL A 222 5.05 -12.72 -3.19
N GLY A 223 3.75 -12.40 -3.24
CA GLY A 223 2.70 -13.31 -3.68
C GLY A 223 2.74 -13.63 -5.17
N THR A 224 3.09 -12.64 -5.99
CA THR A 224 3.08 -12.69 -7.46
C THR A 224 4.38 -12.11 -8.04
N PRO A 225 5.54 -12.78 -7.83
CA PRO A 225 6.82 -12.25 -8.30
C PRO A 225 6.87 -12.17 -9.82
N LEU A 226 7.27 -11.02 -10.35
CA LEU A 226 7.43 -10.78 -11.78
C LEU A 226 8.77 -10.11 -12.07
N PRO A 227 9.66 -10.70 -12.90
CA PRO A 227 10.96 -10.10 -13.26
C PRO A 227 10.81 -8.77 -14.00
N GLY A 228 11.85 -7.92 -13.88
CA GLY A 228 11.95 -6.64 -14.60
C GLY A 228 11.50 -5.43 -13.79
N GLY A 229 11.67 -5.47 -12.46
CA GLY A 229 11.40 -4.36 -11.53
C GLY A 229 12.64 -3.63 -11.06
#